data_fd189e2f037e4c73cc0a5d3601d307db
#
_entry.id   fd189e2f037e4c73cc0a5d3601d307db
#
_cell.length_a   1.000
_cell.length_b   1.000
_cell.length_c   1.000
_cell.angle_alpha   90.00
_cell.angle_beta   90.00
_cell.angle_gamma   90.00
#
_symmetry.space_group_name_H-M   'P 1'
#
loop_
_entity.id
_entity.type
_entity.pdbx_description
1 polymer ?
#
loop_
_entity_poly.entity_id
_entity_poly.type
_entity_poly.pdbx_seq_one_letter_code
_entity_poly.pdbx_strand_id
1 'polypeptide(L)'
;MVFVRAKPGQDDGAREEASTRKSDSGDKLFTPQKYPCGAVGGNGSRDAKIRPPGLLGAGAFAYCRRVSQQQTLREPVSFSGIGLHSGSRVNMTFLPAPPGSGVRFRRVDLDGKPEIEARVEHVVDTNRSTTLGKGNVKIHTVEHVLAAFSGAGVDNAIVELDASEPPIADGSSREYVRMIEKAGLVPQTEARAPYRLTEPLELQVGETMMQVFPHDRLKISCTSSGSGGRFTQFFSLEVTPETWPKELSHARTFCFFEELELLYKNGLIKGGSLENAVVIRDDAVLTTEPLRYEDEFVRHKILDILGDLSLLGRPFLGHIVAIRPSHTGNCELTKQIAAQMRKPEKAVQTFSPPPARSADENLVRDGATLDVMQVMKILPHRPPFLMVDLVTKIEGNRIVAQKNVTMSEPVFQGHFPGHPILPGVLQLEAMAQVAGILMMRQAENAGKLAYFMSAEEVKWRKPVRPGDVLVIDVTMTKMRGKIGKARGECSVNGEVVSEANVTFMLMDKA
;
A
#
# COMPACT_ATOMS: atom_id res chain seq x y z
N MET A 1 35.25 6.64 -6.98
CA MET A 1 34.34 7.59 -6.35
C MET A 1 33.52 8.25 -7.46
N VAL A 2 32.26 7.92 -7.57
CA VAL A 2 31.36 8.48 -8.57
C VAL A 2 30.54 9.58 -7.90
N PHE A 3 30.63 10.81 -8.40
CA PHE A 3 29.80 11.92 -7.93
C PHE A 3 28.55 12.01 -8.81
N VAL A 4 27.36 11.81 -8.22
CA VAL A 4 26.09 12.09 -8.87
C VAL A 4 25.53 13.40 -8.31
N ARG A 5 25.47 14.43 -9.13
CA ARG A 5 24.84 15.73 -8.78
C ARG A 5 23.32 15.62 -8.92
N ALA A 6 22.57 15.98 -7.92
CA ALA A 6 21.15 16.23 -8.04
C ALA A 6 20.91 17.45 -8.95
N LYS A 7 19.97 17.38 -9.89
CA LYS A 7 19.59 18.52 -10.74
C LYS A 7 18.82 19.55 -9.89
N PRO A 8 19.21 20.84 -9.90
CA PRO A 8 18.42 21.88 -9.27
C PRO A 8 17.15 22.15 -10.08
N GLY A 9 16.05 22.43 -9.39
CA GLY A 9 14.81 22.91 -9.99
C GLY A 9 15.06 24.23 -10.74
N GLN A 10 14.48 24.33 -11.94
CA GLN A 10 14.53 25.54 -12.75
C GLN A 10 13.69 26.65 -12.10
N ASP A 11 14.34 27.77 -11.82
CA ASP A 11 13.70 29.05 -11.57
C ASP A 11 13.76 29.89 -12.85
N ASP A 12 12.60 30.35 -13.29
CA ASP A 12 12.43 31.19 -14.48
C ASP A 12 12.75 32.65 -14.18
N GLY A 13 13.56 33.27 -15.03
CA GLY A 13 13.62 34.74 -15.06
C GLY A 13 14.64 35.36 -15.98
N ALA A 14 14.13 36.01 -17.03
CA ALA A 14 14.67 37.13 -17.81
C ALA A 14 15.25 36.89 -19.20
N ARG A 15 14.58 37.58 -20.09
CA ARG A 15 14.81 37.95 -21.51
C ARG A 15 16.25 38.34 -21.88
N GLU A 16 16.69 37.99 -23.09
CA GLU A 16 17.07 38.97 -24.11
C GLU A 16 17.45 38.32 -25.47
N GLU A 17 17.17 39.04 -26.50
CA GLU A 17 17.14 38.97 -27.92
C GLU A 17 18.27 38.26 -28.73
N ALA A 18 17.77 37.66 -29.81
CA ALA A 18 18.21 37.66 -31.18
C ALA A 18 19.65 37.27 -31.61
N SER A 19 19.71 36.21 -32.41
CA SER A 19 20.36 36.31 -33.74
C SER A 19 20.22 35.00 -34.53
N THR A 20 19.78 35.14 -35.73
CA THR A 20 19.60 34.16 -36.80
C THR A 20 20.88 33.44 -37.22
N ARG A 21 20.80 32.12 -37.45
CA ARG A 21 21.45 31.43 -38.57
C ARG A 21 20.78 30.09 -38.91
N LYS A 22 20.33 30.00 -40.15
CA LYS A 22 19.84 28.77 -40.81
C LYS A 22 21.01 27.79 -41.05
N SER A 23 20.74 26.50 -40.88
CA SER A 23 21.30 25.47 -41.77
C SER A 23 20.42 24.22 -41.75
N ASP A 24 20.07 23.81 -42.95
CA ASP A 24 19.34 22.61 -43.38
C ASP A 24 19.93 21.28 -42.84
N SER A 25 19.08 20.32 -42.55
CA SER A 25 19.10 19.00 -43.22
C SER A 25 18.26 17.94 -42.49
N GLY A 26 17.31 17.37 -43.21
CA GLY A 26 17.09 15.92 -43.23
C GLY A 26 16.03 15.31 -42.33
N ASP A 27 14.76 15.36 -42.76
CA ASP A 27 13.70 14.44 -42.38
C ASP A 27 14.12 12.98 -42.58
N LYS A 28 13.98 12.14 -41.54
CA LYS A 28 13.77 10.71 -41.70
C LYS A 28 12.58 10.25 -40.86
N LEU A 29 11.48 10.03 -41.57
CA LEU A 29 10.30 9.32 -41.09
C LEU A 29 10.67 7.89 -40.65
N PHE A 30 10.31 7.52 -39.46
CA PHE A 30 10.25 6.10 -39.01
C PHE A 30 8.87 5.56 -39.28
N THR A 31 8.76 4.58 -40.19
CA THR A 31 7.61 3.73 -40.45
C THR A 31 7.62 2.53 -39.49
N PRO A 32 6.46 2.09 -38.95
CA PRO A 32 6.40 0.92 -38.08
C PRO A 32 6.43 -0.38 -38.89
N GLN A 33 7.31 -1.29 -38.50
CA GLN A 33 7.45 -2.63 -39.07
C GLN A 33 6.29 -3.54 -38.61
N LYS A 34 5.55 -4.09 -39.60
CA LYS A 34 4.55 -5.15 -39.40
C LYS A 34 5.26 -6.50 -39.35
N TYR A 35 4.94 -7.32 -38.34
CA TYR A 35 5.31 -8.74 -38.31
C TYR A 35 4.22 -9.58 -38.98
N PRO A 36 4.58 -10.59 -39.80
CA PRO A 36 3.60 -11.43 -40.50
C PRO A 36 3.10 -12.57 -39.62
N CYS A 37 1.78 -12.77 -39.68
CA CYS A 37 1.08 -13.90 -39.13
C CYS A 37 1.26 -15.12 -40.07
N GLY A 38 1.92 -16.18 -39.63
CA GLY A 38 2.06 -17.43 -40.39
C GLY A 38 0.85 -18.31 -40.21
N ALA A 39 0.16 -18.61 -41.31
CA ALA A 39 -0.88 -19.59 -41.41
C ALA A 39 -0.26 -20.97 -41.60
N VAL A 40 -0.67 -21.96 -40.79
CA VAL A 40 -0.47 -23.40 -41.06
C VAL A 40 -1.82 -24.03 -41.29
N GLY A 41 -2.06 -24.45 -42.51
CA GLY A 41 -3.21 -25.24 -42.89
C GLY A 41 -2.95 -26.73 -42.63
N GLY A 42 -4.00 -27.46 -42.30
CA GLY A 42 -3.99 -28.93 -42.18
C GLY A 42 -5.41 -29.50 -42.11
N ASN A 43 -5.89 -30.09 -43.19
CA ASN A 43 -7.15 -30.78 -43.36
C ASN A 43 -7.28 -32.01 -42.43
N GLY A 44 -8.51 -32.26 -41.96
CA GLY A 44 -8.86 -33.53 -41.34
C GLY A 44 -10.29 -33.57 -40.82
N SER A 45 -11.22 -34.00 -41.66
CA SER A 45 -12.62 -34.31 -41.35
C SER A 45 -12.78 -35.37 -40.25
N ARG A 46 -13.74 -35.19 -39.33
CA ARG A 46 -14.74 -36.22 -38.92
C ARG A 46 -15.72 -35.70 -37.89
N ASP A 47 -16.98 -35.92 -38.19
CA ASP A 47 -18.15 -35.65 -37.37
C ASP A 47 -18.04 -36.18 -35.93
N ALA A 48 -18.17 -35.31 -34.96
CA ALA A 48 -18.47 -35.68 -33.58
C ALA A 48 -19.59 -34.75 -33.06
N LYS A 49 -20.78 -35.30 -32.93
CA LYS A 49 -21.96 -34.68 -32.33
C LYS A 49 -21.61 -34.24 -30.89
N ILE A 50 -21.53 -32.95 -30.66
CA ILE A 50 -21.40 -32.37 -29.32
C ILE A 50 -22.78 -32.37 -28.66
N ARG A 51 -22.94 -33.19 -27.61
CA ARG A 51 -24.08 -33.09 -26.68
C ARG A 51 -23.85 -31.87 -25.77
N PRO A 52 -24.89 -31.07 -25.44
CA PRO A 52 -24.76 -30.00 -24.48
C PRO A 52 -24.50 -30.57 -23.08
N PRO A 53 -23.57 -30.05 -22.29
CA PRO A 53 -23.41 -30.43 -20.89
C PRO A 53 -24.62 -30.01 -20.08
N GLY A 54 -25.17 -31.00 -19.35
CA GLY A 54 -26.31 -30.80 -18.45
C GLY A 54 -26.05 -29.73 -17.40
N LEU A 55 -27.12 -29.06 -17.00
CA LEU A 55 -27.19 -28.18 -15.85
C LEU A 55 -26.62 -28.87 -14.59
N LEU A 56 -25.42 -28.48 -14.19
CA LEU A 56 -24.91 -28.75 -12.87
C LEU A 56 -25.32 -27.55 -11.99
N GLY A 57 -25.94 -27.89 -10.90
CA GLY A 57 -26.55 -26.99 -9.93
C GLY A 57 -25.66 -25.87 -9.43
N ALA A 58 -26.30 -24.82 -8.97
CA ALA A 58 -25.71 -23.68 -8.28
C ALA A 58 -24.83 -24.13 -7.11
N GLY A 59 -23.57 -24.48 -7.44
CA GLY A 59 -22.50 -24.65 -6.46
C GLY A 59 -22.03 -23.26 -6.05
N ALA A 60 -22.33 -22.87 -4.80
CA ALA A 60 -21.71 -21.75 -4.16
C ALA A 60 -20.20 -21.78 -4.44
N PHE A 61 -19.68 -20.76 -5.11
CA PHE A 61 -18.25 -20.49 -5.15
C PHE A 61 -17.81 -20.12 -3.74
N ALA A 62 -17.66 -21.14 -2.88
CA ALA A 62 -16.82 -21.04 -1.71
C ALA A 62 -15.39 -20.83 -2.25
N TYR A 63 -14.95 -19.58 -2.26
CA TYR A 63 -13.54 -19.23 -2.40
C TYR A 63 -12.82 -19.85 -1.19
N CYS A 64 -12.44 -21.11 -1.32
CA CYS A 64 -11.64 -21.81 -0.35
C CYS A 64 -10.29 -21.09 -0.32
N ARG A 65 -10.12 -20.10 0.58
CA ARG A 65 -8.81 -19.53 0.91
C ARG A 65 -7.97 -20.76 1.33
N ARG A 66 -7.07 -21.21 0.44
CA ARG A 66 -6.00 -22.10 0.88
C ARG A 66 -5.29 -21.38 2.00
N VAL A 67 -5.47 -21.85 3.22
CA VAL A 67 -4.72 -21.39 4.38
C VAL A 67 -3.27 -21.69 4.04
N SER A 68 -2.44 -20.65 3.85
CA SER A 68 -1.02 -20.85 3.59
C SER A 68 -0.37 -21.44 4.83
N GLN A 69 0.50 -22.43 4.64
CA GLN A 69 1.26 -23.04 5.73
C GLN A 69 2.42 -22.13 6.13
N GLN A 70 2.86 -22.23 7.39
CA GLN A 70 4.11 -21.64 7.84
C GLN A 70 5.28 -22.21 7.03
N GLN A 71 6.36 -21.44 6.95
CA GLN A 71 7.56 -21.83 6.23
C GLN A 71 8.80 -21.68 7.10
N THR A 72 9.75 -22.59 6.88
CA THR A 72 11.11 -22.53 7.44
C THR A 72 12.14 -22.79 6.35
N LEU A 73 13.42 -22.61 6.65
CA LEU A 73 14.50 -22.96 5.76
C LEU A 73 14.59 -24.48 5.59
N ARG A 74 15.04 -24.94 4.42
CA ARG A 74 15.25 -26.37 4.15
C ARG A 74 16.55 -26.87 4.77
N GLU A 75 17.62 -26.07 4.66
CA GLU A 75 18.96 -26.43 5.14
C GLU A 75 19.66 -25.23 5.76
N PRO A 76 20.68 -25.45 6.60
CA PRO A 76 21.50 -24.37 7.13
C PRO A 76 22.26 -23.62 6.05
N VAL A 77 22.45 -22.31 6.25
CA VAL A 77 23.25 -21.44 5.37
C VAL A 77 23.99 -20.42 6.19
N SER A 78 25.28 -20.19 5.86
CA SER A 78 26.14 -19.28 6.62
C SER A 78 26.68 -18.15 5.74
N PHE A 79 26.94 -17.03 6.38
CA PHE A 79 27.58 -15.85 5.82
C PHE A 79 28.48 -15.20 6.88
N SER A 80 29.68 -14.74 6.47
CA SER A 80 30.62 -14.06 7.37
C SER A 80 30.89 -12.64 6.90
N GLY A 81 30.97 -11.70 7.82
CA GLY A 81 31.21 -10.30 7.50
C GLY A 81 31.58 -9.47 8.73
N ILE A 82 31.22 -8.19 8.72
CA ILE A 82 31.50 -7.21 9.77
C ILE A 82 30.20 -6.58 10.22
N GLY A 83 29.99 -6.42 11.54
CA GLY A 83 28.88 -5.66 12.10
C GLY A 83 29.04 -4.16 11.83
N LEU A 84 27.97 -3.46 11.50
CA LEU A 84 27.97 -2.02 11.15
C LEU A 84 28.45 -1.15 12.32
N HIS A 85 27.82 -1.34 13.47
CA HIS A 85 28.08 -0.50 14.66
C HIS A 85 29.24 -1.04 15.49
N SER A 86 29.31 -2.35 15.66
CA SER A 86 30.36 -2.99 16.47
C SER A 86 31.73 -3.01 15.79
N GLY A 87 31.76 -3.09 14.44
CA GLY A 87 33.00 -3.33 13.68
C GLY A 87 33.59 -4.73 13.88
N SER A 88 32.92 -5.60 14.63
CA SER A 88 33.36 -6.95 14.92
C SER A 88 33.16 -7.87 13.73
N ARG A 89 34.11 -8.79 13.49
CA ARG A 89 33.86 -9.91 12.57
C ARG A 89 32.80 -10.83 13.17
N VAL A 90 31.95 -11.34 12.35
CA VAL A 90 30.83 -12.20 12.75
C VAL A 90 30.58 -13.28 11.69
N ASN A 91 30.39 -14.51 12.18
CA ASN A 91 29.82 -15.60 11.40
C ASN A 91 28.37 -15.77 11.80
N MET A 92 27.49 -15.66 10.83
CA MET A 92 26.07 -15.80 11.00
C MET A 92 25.58 -17.05 10.25
N THR A 93 24.72 -17.83 10.90
CA THR A 93 24.12 -19.02 10.28
C THR A 93 22.61 -18.97 10.46
N PHE A 94 21.87 -19.10 9.36
CA PHE A 94 20.43 -19.32 9.39
C PHE A 94 20.15 -20.82 9.47
N LEU A 95 19.34 -21.24 10.43
CA LEU A 95 18.94 -22.62 10.65
C LEU A 95 17.42 -22.78 10.51
N PRO A 96 16.96 -23.96 10.05
CA PRO A 96 15.55 -24.33 10.16
C PRO A 96 15.09 -24.31 11.63
N ALA A 97 13.80 -24.00 11.86
CA ALA A 97 13.21 -24.03 13.19
C ALA A 97 11.84 -24.71 13.16
N PRO A 98 11.37 -25.31 14.28
CA PRO A 98 10.09 -25.96 14.38
C PRO A 98 8.91 -25.02 14.09
N PRO A 99 7.75 -25.54 13.67
CA PRO A 99 6.53 -24.74 13.51
C PRO A 99 6.19 -23.99 14.81
N GLY A 100 5.74 -22.74 14.64
CA GLY A 100 5.30 -21.91 15.76
C GLY A 100 6.44 -21.33 16.63
N SER A 101 7.72 -21.59 16.31
CA SER A 101 8.87 -21.08 17.08
C SER A 101 9.17 -19.60 16.81
N GLY A 102 8.69 -19.06 15.68
CA GLY A 102 9.06 -17.73 15.24
C GLY A 102 10.54 -17.60 14.87
N VAL A 103 11.02 -16.38 14.78
CA VAL A 103 12.45 -16.10 14.58
C VAL A 103 13.13 -15.92 15.92
N ARG A 104 14.30 -16.56 16.09
CA ARG A 104 15.12 -16.49 17.30
C ARG A 104 16.56 -16.19 16.94
N PHE A 105 17.21 -15.34 17.72
CA PHE A 105 18.63 -15.08 17.61
C PHE A 105 19.36 -15.81 18.74
N ARG A 106 20.42 -16.55 18.39
CA ARG A 106 21.23 -17.35 19.32
C ARG A 106 22.69 -16.88 19.31
N ARG A 107 23.23 -16.53 20.49
CA ARG A 107 24.65 -16.15 20.66
C ARG A 107 25.48 -17.40 20.95
N VAL A 108 26.15 -17.91 19.92
CA VAL A 108 26.94 -19.17 20.05
C VAL A 108 28.30 -18.98 20.66
N ASP A 109 28.80 -17.76 20.78
CA ASP A 109 30.05 -17.34 21.42
C ASP A 109 29.93 -17.18 22.94
N LEU A 110 28.70 -17.24 23.48
CA LEU A 110 28.48 -17.11 24.92
C LEU A 110 28.11 -18.46 25.54
N ASP A 111 28.53 -18.64 26.82
CA ASP A 111 28.20 -19.84 27.60
C ASP A 111 26.69 -20.06 27.65
N GLY A 112 26.28 -21.32 27.46
CA GLY A 112 24.87 -21.69 27.43
C GLY A 112 24.11 -21.26 26.16
N LYS A 113 24.78 -20.65 25.18
CA LYS A 113 24.21 -20.24 23.88
C LYS A 113 22.85 -19.59 24.00
N PRO A 114 22.74 -18.46 24.72
CA PRO A 114 21.46 -17.84 25.03
C PRO A 114 20.69 -17.44 23.76
N GLU A 115 19.38 -17.59 23.82
CA GLU A 115 18.45 -17.23 22.76
C GLU A 115 17.57 -16.04 23.15
N ILE A 116 17.34 -15.15 22.18
CA ILE A 116 16.40 -14.05 22.27
C ILE A 116 15.37 -14.21 21.15
N GLU A 117 14.09 -14.24 21.50
CA GLU A 117 13.01 -14.24 20.51
C GLU A 117 12.93 -12.88 19.83
N ALA A 118 12.74 -12.87 18.52
CA ALA A 118 12.50 -11.64 17.75
C ALA A 118 11.06 -11.14 18.00
N ARG A 119 10.87 -10.52 19.17
CA ARG A 119 9.62 -9.96 19.64
C ARG A 119 9.82 -8.54 20.13
N VAL A 120 8.80 -7.71 19.93
CA VAL A 120 8.87 -6.30 20.31
C VAL A 120 9.11 -6.08 21.80
N GLU A 121 8.71 -7.03 22.64
CA GLU A 121 8.95 -7.02 24.09
C GLU A 121 10.43 -7.15 24.47
N HIS A 122 11.23 -7.67 23.58
CA HIS A 122 12.67 -7.81 23.78
C HIS A 122 13.49 -6.63 23.21
N VAL A 123 12.83 -5.64 22.61
CA VAL A 123 13.51 -4.42 22.13
C VAL A 123 13.97 -3.59 23.33
N VAL A 124 15.27 -3.36 23.41
CA VAL A 124 15.92 -2.61 24.52
C VAL A 124 16.55 -1.29 24.09
N ASP A 125 16.81 -1.11 22.78
CA ASP A 125 17.34 0.12 22.20
C ASP A 125 16.89 0.25 20.74
N THR A 126 16.67 1.49 20.32
CA THR A 126 16.26 1.85 18.94
C THR A 126 17.10 3.00 18.37
N ASN A 127 18.27 3.26 18.97
CA ASN A 127 19.16 4.32 18.52
C ASN A 127 19.94 3.87 17.27
N ARG A 128 19.50 4.35 16.10
CA ARG A 128 20.07 4.07 14.77
C ARG A 128 19.95 2.63 14.28
N SER A 129 19.48 1.72 15.10
CA SER A 129 19.17 0.33 14.75
C SER A 129 18.26 -0.26 15.80
N THR A 130 17.66 -1.41 15.50
CA THR A 130 16.83 -2.13 16.47
C THR A 130 17.69 -3.16 17.22
N THR A 131 17.75 -3.03 18.55
CA THR A 131 18.52 -3.92 19.44
C THR A 131 17.57 -4.78 20.27
N LEU A 132 17.75 -6.09 20.17
CA LEU A 132 17.10 -7.06 21.07
C LEU A 132 17.97 -7.32 22.31
N GLY A 133 17.33 -7.52 23.47
CA GLY A 133 18.01 -7.80 24.72
C GLY A 133 17.28 -8.75 25.63
N LYS A 134 18.03 -9.58 26.38
CA LYS A 134 17.53 -10.44 27.45
C LYS A 134 18.62 -10.62 28.51
N GLY A 135 18.38 -10.09 29.71
CA GLY A 135 19.43 -10.00 30.72
C GLY A 135 20.62 -9.16 30.22
N ASN A 136 21.82 -9.71 30.28
CA ASN A 136 23.04 -9.04 29.82
C ASN A 136 23.36 -9.29 28.32
N VAL A 137 22.55 -10.11 27.64
CA VAL A 137 22.77 -10.44 26.22
C VAL A 137 22.06 -9.43 25.35
N LYS A 138 22.78 -8.87 24.37
CA LYS A 138 22.21 -7.94 23.38
C LYS A 138 22.60 -8.38 21.98
N ILE A 139 21.70 -8.11 21.03
CA ILE A 139 21.93 -8.32 19.60
C ILE A 139 21.45 -7.06 18.88
N HIS A 140 22.37 -6.39 18.21
CA HIS A 140 22.15 -5.11 17.53
C HIS A 140 21.76 -5.32 16.06
N THR A 141 21.11 -4.33 15.43
CA THR A 141 20.92 -4.23 13.99
C THR A 141 20.19 -5.47 13.40
N VAL A 142 19.09 -5.87 14.04
CA VAL A 142 18.35 -7.08 13.65
C VAL A 142 17.38 -6.85 12.50
N GLU A 143 17.03 -5.60 12.21
CA GLU A 143 15.95 -5.18 11.30
C GLU A 143 16.17 -5.68 9.87
N HIS A 144 17.39 -5.66 9.33
CA HIS A 144 17.65 -6.07 7.96
C HIS A 144 17.48 -7.59 7.76
N VAL A 145 17.89 -8.40 8.75
CA VAL A 145 17.68 -9.85 8.76
C VAL A 145 16.19 -10.16 8.87
N LEU A 146 15.49 -9.47 9.77
CA LEU A 146 14.07 -9.65 10.00
C LEU A 146 13.24 -9.23 8.77
N ALA A 147 13.64 -8.15 8.10
CA ALA A 147 13.04 -7.73 6.84
C ALA A 147 13.18 -8.81 5.75
N ALA A 148 14.36 -9.43 5.66
CA ALA A 148 14.61 -10.50 4.69
C ALA A 148 13.70 -11.72 4.95
N PHE A 149 13.58 -12.17 6.19
CA PHE A 149 12.69 -13.27 6.56
C PHE A 149 11.22 -12.93 6.30
N SER A 150 10.78 -11.75 6.74
CA SER A 150 9.40 -11.31 6.54
C SER A 150 9.05 -11.20 5.07
N GLY A 151 9.90 -10.57 4.26
CA GLY A 151 9.70 -10.38 2.83
C GLY A 151 9.75 -11.67 2.03
N ALA A 152 10.61 -12.63 2.42
CA ALA A 152 10.68 -13.94 1.79
C ALA A 152 9.60 -14.92 2.30
N GLY A 153 8.84 -14.57 3.34
CA GLY A 153 7.79 -15.41 3.89
C GLY A 153 8.27 -16.51 4.83
N VAL A 154 9.45 -16.37 5.44
CA VAL A 154 9.96 -17.26 6.49
C VAL A 154 9.26 -16.95 7.81
N ASP A 155 8.59 -17.93 8.39
CA ASP A 155 7.88 -17.78 9.66
C ASP A 155 8.73 -18.25 10.86
N ASN A 156 9.56 -19.29 10.66
CA ASN A 156 10.33 -19.92 11.73
C ASN A 156 11.81 -20.10 11.31
N ALA A 157 12.72 -19.52 12.07
CA ALA A 157 14.17 -19.65 11.85
C ALA A 157 14.95 -19.40 13.12
N ILE A 158 16.16 -19.98 13.23
CA ILE A 158 17.16 -19.61 14.23
C ILE A 158 18.29 -18.91 13.51
N VAL A 159 18.70 -17.75 14.03
CA VAL A 159 19.88 -16.98 13.57
C VAL A 159 20.98 -17.15 14.59
N GLU A 160 21.97 -17.98 14.30
CA GLU A 160 23.16 -18.13 15.13
C GLU A 160 24.19 -17.04 14.81
N LEU A 161 24.77 -16.44 15.85
CA LEU A 161 25.78 -15.39 15.76
C LEU A 161 26.91 -15.68 16.75
N ASP A 162 28.15 -15.53 16.31
CA ASP A 162 29.34 -15.56 17.19
C ASP A 162 29.81 -14.15 17.62
N ALA A 163 28.96 -13.13 17.39
CA ALA A 163 29.18 -11.76 17.87
C ALA A 163 27.82 -11.10 18.17
N SER A 164 27.83 -9.85 18.68
CA SER A 164 26.64 -9.13 19.12
C SER A 164 25.81 -8.47 18.00
N GLU A 165 26.20 -8.63 16.74
CA GLU A 165 25.55 -7.94 15.62
C GLU A 165 25.64 -8.80 14.35
N PRO A 166 24.57 -8.94 13.55
CA PRO A 166 24.64 -9.55 12.23
C PRO A 166 25.63 -8.84 11.31
N PRO A 167 26.25 -9.53 10.35
CA PRO A 167 27.12 -8.89 9.36
C PRO A 167 26.31 -7.96 8.47
N ILE A 168 26.69 -6.69 8.36
CA ILE A 168 25.91 -5.67 7.61
C ILE A 168 25.89 -5.94 6.10
N ALA A 169 26.79 -6.75 5.59
CA ALA A 169 26.98 -7.02 4.16
C ALA A 169 27.19 -5.71 3.36
N ASP A 170 26.33 -5.41 2.41
CA ASP A 170 26.38 -4.19 1.60
C ASP A 170 25.44 -3.08 2.11
N GLY A 171 24.89 -3.22 3.32
CA GLY A 171 23.96 -2.26 3.92
C GLY A 171 22.49 -2.45 3.51
N SER A 172 22.19 -3.49 2.74
CA SER A 172 20.84 -3.87 2.35
C SER A 172 20.47 -5.27 2.87
N SER A 173 19.29 -5.77 2.53
CA SER A 173 18.92 -7.18 2.83
C SER A 173 19.29 -8.16 1.70
N ARG A 174 19.95 -7.71 0.64
CA ARG A 174 20.25 -8.51 -0.56
C ARG A 174 20.96 -9.82 -0.25
N GLU A 175 22.00 -9.78 0.58
CA GLU A 175 22.78 -10.98 0.91
C GLU A 175 21.94 -11.98 1.74
N TYR A 176 21.12 -11.50 2.65
CA TYR A 176 20.22 -12.35 3.42
C TYR A 176 19.16 -13.02 2.54
N VAL A 177 18.65 -12.31 1.52
CA VAL A 177 17.75 -12.92 0.53
C VAL A 177 18.46 -14.03 -0.24
N ARG A 178 19.72 -13.82 -0.68
CA ARG A 178 20.54 -14.86 -1.32
C ARG A 178 20.78 -16.08 -0.44
N MET A 179 21.02 -15.86 0.86
CA MET A 179 21.12 -16.94 1.83
C MET A 179 19.84 -17.75 1.90
N ILE A 180 18.66 -17.09 1.98
CA ILE A 180 17.35 -17.74 2.03
C ILE A 180 17.09 -18.52 0.74
N GLU A 181 17.38 -17.93 -0.41
CA GLU A 181 17.24 -18.59 -1.72
C GLU A 181 18.13 -19.84 -1.81
N LYS A 182 19.39 -19.75 -1.35
CA LYS A 182 20.34 -20.86 -1.30
C LYS A 182 19.90 -21.98 -0.37
N ALA A 183 19.40 -21.62 0.84
CA ALA A 183 18.87 -22.59 1.80
C ALA A 183 17.59 -23.25 1.33
N GLY A 184 16.82 -22.59 0.47
CA GLY A 184 15.50 -23.00 0.05
C GLY A 184 14.46 -22.96 1.18
N LEU A 185 13.19 -22.94 0.84
CA LEU A 185 12.08 -22.92 1.79
C LEU A 185 11.30 -24.23 1.76
N VAL A 186 10.76 -24.62 2.91
CA VAL A 186 9.87 -25.77 3.05
C VAL A 186 8.62 -25.38 3.85
N PRO A 187 7.43 -25.80 3.38
CA PRO A 187 6.19 -25.63 4.13
C PRO A 187 6.19 -26.52 5.38
N GLN A 188 5.52 -26.07 6.44
CA GLN A 188 5.36 -26.75 7.72
C GLN A 188 3.90 -27.13 7.93
N THR A 189 3.63 -27.95 8.99
CA THR A 189 2.28 -28.44 9.27
C THR A 189 1.32 -27.39 9.78
N GLU A 190 1.85 -26.36 10.45
CA GLU A 190 1.05 -25.30 11.05
C GLU A 190 0.54 -24.30 10.02
N ALA A 191 -0.68 -23.83 10.23
CA ALA A 191 -1.27 -22.78 9.40
C ALA A 191 -0.62 -21.43 9.65
N ARG A 192 -0.34 -20.70 8.59
CA ARG A 192 0.07 -19.30 8.68
C ARG A 192 -1.15 -18.45 9.04
N ALA A 193 -1.12 -17.82 10.21
CA ALA A 193 -2.23 -17.04 10.73
C ALA A 193 -1.86 -15.54 10.82
N PRO A 194 -2.02 -14.77 9.74
CA PRO A 194 -1.72 -13.35 9.79
C PRO A 194 -2.66 -12.61 10.74
N TYR A 195 -2.13 -11.60 11.43
CA TYR A 195 -2.96 -10.65 12.15
C TYR A 195 -3.48 -9.58 11.19
N ARG A 196 -4.79 -9.40 11.17
CA ARG A 196 -5.47 -8.36 10.40
C ARG A 196 -5.84 -7.22 11.34
N LEU A 197 -5.41 -6.00 11.02
CA LEU A 197 -5.86 -4.81 11.73
C LEU A 197 -7.37 -4.63 11.52
N THR A 198 -8.10 -4.40 12.61
CA THR A 198 -9.56 -4.19 12.58
C THR A 198 -9.96 -2.74 12.76
N GLU A 199 -9.17 -1.98 13.52
CA GLU A 199 -9.43 -0.56 13.82
C GLU A 199 -8.18 0.26 13.43
N PRO A 200 -8.35 1.46 12.83
CA PRO A 200 -7.21 2.31 12.51
C PRO A 200 -6.37 2.66 13.76
N LEU A 201 -5.08 2.83 13.54
CA LEU A 201 -4.13 3.31 14.55
C LEU A 201 -3.45 4.58 14.06
N GLU A 202 -3.14 5.46 14.98
CA GLU A 202 -2.33 6.66 14.75
C GLU A 202 -1.25 6.76 15.81
N LEU A 203 -0.04 7.11 15.38
CA LEU A 203 1.13 7.28 16.22
C LEU A 203 1.91 8.50 15.80
N GLN A 204 2.33 9.30 16.79
CA GLN A 204 3.32 10.34 16.61
C GLN A 204 4.42 10.21 17.67
N VAL A 205 5.68 10.08 17.23
CA VAL A 205 6.87 10.01 18.10
C VAL A 205 7.94 10.95 17.52
N GLY A 206 8.17 12.08 18.19
CA GLY A 206 9.04 13.11 17.66
C GLY A 206 8.54 13.60 16.29
N GLU A 207 9.39 13.50 15.27
CA GLU A 207 9.06 13.88 13.89
C GLU A 207 8.43 12.72 13.08
N THR A 208 8.42 11.51 13.63
CA THR A 208 7.79 10.34 13.01
C THR A 208 6.27 10.41 13.20
N MET A 209 5.54 10.36 12.10
CA MET A 209 4.08 10.22 12.10
C MET A 209 3.72 8.94 11.35
N MET A 210 2.90 8.10 11.95
CA MET A 210 2.45 6.85 11.32
C MET A 210 0.96 6.66 11.54
N GLN A 211 0.28 6.25 10.47
CA GLN A 211 -1.12 5.85 10.50
C GLN A 211 -1.25 4.44 9.93
N VAL A 212 -2.12 3.63 10.48
CA VAL A 212 -2.36 2.27 9.99
C VAL A 212 -3.84 2.06 9.78
N PHE A 213 -4.19 1.59 8.61
CA PHE A 213 -5.57 1.34 8.20
C PHE A 213 -5.80 -0.15 7.95
N PRO A 214 -7.02 -0.67 8.18
CA PRO A 214 -7.39 -2.00 7.74
C PRO A 214 -7.15 -2.20 6.24
N HIS A 215 -6.50 -3.30 5.87
CA HIS A 215 -6.24 -3.66 4.48
C HIS A 215 -6.09 -5.18 4.34
N ASP A 216 -6.36 -5.73 3.15
CA ASP A 216 -6.33 -7.18 2.91
C ASP A 216 -4.93 -7.74 2.71
N ARG A 217 -3.92 -6.91 2.55
CA ARG A 217 -2.50 -7.23 2.39
C ARG A 217 -1.65 -6.29 3.23
N LEU A 218 -0.37 -6.59 3.36
CA LEU A 218 0.58 -5.61 3.88
C LEU A 218 0.91 -4.60 2.79
N LYS A 219 0.47 -3.36 2.97
CA LYS A 219 0.83 -2.22 2.12
C LYS A 219 1.57 -1.20 2.97
N ILE A 220 2.64 -0.63 2.43
CA ILE A 220 3.41 0.42 3.09
C ILE A 220 3.54 1.60 2.13
N SER A 221 3.11 2.77 2.58
CA SER A 221 3.32 4.07 1.93
C SER A 221 4.22 4.90 2.82
N CYS A 222 5.36 5.33 2.33
CA CYS A 222 6.35 6.02 3.13
C CYS A 222 6.80 7.32 2.47
N THR A 223 6.91 8.38 3.29
CA THR A 223 7.62 9.61 2.94
C THR A 223 8.85 9.70 3.83
N SER A 224 10.03 9.64 3.22
CA SER A 224 11.32 9.88 3.87
C SER A 224 11.78 11.29 3.57
N SER A 225 12.26 12.01 4.58
CA SER A 225 12.74 13.39 4.41
C SER A 225 13.83 13.68 5.44
N GLY A 226 14.94 14.23 5.02
CA GLY A 226 15.99 14.76 5.89
C GLY A 226 15.61 16.10 6.53
N SER A 227 16.51 16.64 7.35
CA SER A 227 16.34 17.96 7.97
C SER A 227 16.12 19.03 6.91
N GLY A 228 15.17 19.94 7.16
CA GLY A 228 14.82 21.01 6.23
C GLY A 228 14.18 20.54 4.91
N GLY A 229 13.66 19.30 4.85
CA GLY A 229 13.01 18.75 3.66
C GLY A 229 13.98 18.20 2.60
N ARG A 230 15.27 18.14 2.88
CA ARG A 230 16.29 17.61 1.96
C ARG A 230 16.02 16.13 1.64
N PHE A 231 16.24 15.73 0.38
CA PHE A 231 16.06 14.36 -0.12
C PHE A 231 14.69 13.78 0.25
N THR A 232 13.63 14.58 0.12
CA THR A 232 12.27 14.10 0.33
C THR A 232 11.90 13.15 -0.80
N GLN A 233 11.57 11.92 -0.45
CA GLN A 233 11.17 10.85 -1.36
C GLN A 233 9.90 10.18 -0.85
N PHE A 234 9.07 9.72 -1.78
CA PHE A 234 7.86 8.95 -1.48
C PHE A 234 7.86 7.66 -2.28
N PHE A 235 7.48 6.57 -1.62
CA PHE A 235 7.24 5.29 -2.28
C PHE A 235 6.09 4.54 -1.60
N SER A 236 5.34 3.76 -2.37
CA SER A 236 4.22 2.97 -1.87
C SER A 236 4.13 1.65 -2.62
N LEU A 237 4.02 0.54 -1.87
CA LEU A 237 3.86 -0.78 -2.48
C LEU A 237 3.09 -1.73 -1.57
N GLU A 238 2.54 -2.81 -2.15
CA GLU A 238 2.15 -4.01 -1.43
C GLU A 238 3.37 -4.93 -1.31
N VAL A 239 3.71 -5.33 -0.09
CA VAL A 239 4.83 -6.24 0.17
C VAL A 239 4.39 -7.66 -0.05
N THR A 240 4.93 -8.27 -1.09
CA THR A 240 4.68 -9.68 -1.47
C THR A 240 6.01 -10.39 -1.76
N PRO A 241 6.05 -11.75 -1.81
CA PRO A 241 7.26 -12.46 -2.22
C PRO A 241 7.81 -12.05 -3.59
N GLU A 242 6.95 -11.52 -4.48
CA GLU A 242 7.33 -11.06 -5.82
C GLU A 242 7.87 -9.62 -5.82
N THR A 243 7.29 -8.72 -5.01
CA THR A 243 7.69 -7.30 -4.96
C THR A 243 8.89 -7.08 -4.05
N TRP A 244 9.00 -7.82 -2.94
CA TRP A 244 10.09 -7.69 -1.98
C TRP A 244 11.50 -7.76 -2.61
N PRO A 245 11.88 -8.84 -3.35
CA PRO A 245 13.23 -8.94 -3.88
C PRO A 245 13.55 -7.90 -4.94
N LYS A 246 12.56 -7.42 -5.68
CA LYS A 246 12.75 -6.48 -6.79
C LYS A 246 12.78 -5.02 -6.34
N GLU A 247 11.91 -4.68 -5.38
CA GLU A 247 11.62 -3.28 -5.08
C GLU A 247 12.25 -2.79 -3.77
N LEU A 248 12.59 -3.70 -2.83
CA LEU A 248 13.03 -3.29 -1.50
C LEU A 248 14.35 -3.91 -1.06
N SER A 249 14.57 -5.21 -1.30
CA SER A 249 15.66 -5.96 -0.64
C SER A 249 17.06 -5.42 -0.95
N HIS A 250 17.24 -4.70 -2.03
CA HIS A 250 18.51 -4.12 -2.48
C HIS A 250 18.73 -2.68 -2.00
N ALA A 251 17.77 -2.04 -1.35
CA ALA A 251 17.90 -0.66 -0.86
C ALA A 251 18.88 -0.59 0.31
N ARG A 252 19.95 0.20 0.15
CA ARG A 252 21.05 0.31 1.14
C ARG A 252 20.72 1.32 2.22
N THR A 253 21.25 1.07 3.41
CA THR A 253 21.23 2.04 4.52
C THR A 253 22.02 3.30 4.16
N PHE A 254 21.64 4.41 4.78
CA PHE A 254 22.24 5.72 4.52
C PHE A 254 22.33 6.57 5.79
N CYS A 255 23.24 7.54 5.78
CA CYS A 255 23.33 8.57 6.82
C CYS A 255 23.72 9.91 6.20
N PHE A 256 23.48 10.99 6.93
CA PHE A 256 23.97 12.31 6.56
C PHE A 256 25.40 12.48 7.06
N PHE A 257 26.25 13.12 6.25
CA PHE A 257 27.66 13.32 6.56
C PHE A 257 27.87 14.06 7.89
N GLU A 258 26.99 14.99 8.20
CA GLU A 258 27.00 15.80 9.41
C GLU A 258 26.80 14.98 10.69
N GLU A 259 26.22 13.78 10.57
CA GLU A 259 25.95 12.88 11.68
C GLU A 259 27.15 11.95 11.98
N LEU A 260 28.08 11.75 11.03
CA LEU A 260 29.14 10.75 11.13
C LEU A 260 30.03 10.95 12.35
N GLU A 261 30.44 12.19 12.64
CA GLU A 261 31.31 12.49 13.77
C GLU A 261 30.65 12.15 15.11
N LEU A 262 29.36 12.48 15.25
CA LEU A 262 28.60 12.18 16.46
C LEU A 262 28.38 10.67 16.61
N LEU A 263 28.05 9.97 15.53
CA LEU A 263 27.87 8.51 15.52
C LEU A 263 29.17 7.82 15.96
N TYR A 264 30.31 8.23 15.40
CA TYR A 264 31.59 7.67 15.75
C TYR A 264 32.02 7.94 17.22
N LYS A 265 31.77 9.18 17.71
CA LYS A 265 32.01 9.55 19.12
C LYS A 265 31.15 8.72 20.09
N ASN A 266 29.96 8.36 19.69
CA ASN A 266 29.05 7.49 20.45
C ASN A 266 29.39 6.00 20.32
N GLY A 267 30.51 5.66 19.69
CA GLY A 267 30.99 4.27 19.53
C GLY A 267 30.19 3.45 18.50
N LEU A 268 29.40 4.10 17.65
CA LEU A 268 28.67 3.51 16.54
C LEU A 268 29.49 3.52 15.25
N ILE A 269 28.98 2.86 14.21
CA ILE A 269 29.52 2.83 12.83
C ILE A 269 31.01 2.45 12.71
N LYS A 270 31.55 1.66 13.64
CA LYS A 270 32.94 1.23 13.60
C LYS A 270 33.31 0.37 12.39
N GLY A 271 32.34 -0.36 11.85
CA GLY A 271 32.41 -1.13 10.61
C GLY A 271 31.86 -0.42 9.39
N GLY A 272 31.41 0.84 9.54
CA GLY A 272 30.82 1.62 8.47
C GLY A 272 31.83 2.03 7.39
N SER A 273 31.43 1.88 6.14
CA SER A 273 32.21 2.30 4.97
C SER A 273 31.27 2.65 3.80
N LEU A 274 31.79 3.25 2.73
CA LEU A 274 31.01 3.50 1.51
C LEU A 274 30.65 2.22 0.76
N GLU A 275 31.14 1.05 1.17
CA GLU A 275 30.75 -0.25 0.62
C GLU A 275 29.45 -0.77 1.25
N ASN A 276 29.11 -0.32 2.47
CA ASN A 276 27.96 -0.81 3.23
C ASN A 276 27.00 0.29 3.71
N ALA A 277 27.23 1.54 3.35
CA ALA A 277 26.32 2.65 3.61
C ALA A 277 26.44 3.73 2.54
N VAL A 278 25.34 4.37 2.20
CA VAL A 278 25.32 5.56 1.36
C VAL A 278 25.44 6.79 2.26
N VAL A 279 26.36 7.71 1.96
CA VAL A 279 26.56 8.94 2.72
C VAL A 279 26.05 10.15 1.91
N ILE A 280 25.20 10.95 2.51
CA ILE A 280 24.65 12.16 1.92
C ILE A 280 25.41 13.36 2.50
N ARG A 281 26.05 14.16 1.63
CA ARG A 281 26.75 15.38 2.02
C ARG A 281 26.26 16.54 1.17
N ASP A 282 25.67 17.54 1.77
CA ASP A 282 25.00 18.65 1.08
C ASP A 282 24.01 18.10 0.05
N ASP A 283 24.16 18.41 -1.24
CA ASP A 283 23.34 17.87 -2.34
C ASP A 283 24.01 16.70 -3.07
N ALA A 284 25.12 16.16 -2.53
CA ALA A 284 25.87 15.07 -3.13
C ALA A 284 25.61 13.75 -2.41
N VAL A 285 25.58 12.67 -3.19
CA VAL A 285 25.51 11.30 -2.70
C VAL A 285 26.89 10.66 -2.86
N LEU A 286 27.47 10.22 -1.75
CA LEU A 286 28.78 9.56 -1.70
C LEU A 286 28.57 8.06 -1.57
N THR A 287 29.03 7.32 -2.54
CA THR A 287 28.89 5.86 -2.62
C THR A 287 29.94 5.27 -3.56
N THR A 288 30.24 3.96 -3.43
CA THR A 288 31.17 3.23 -4.29
C THR A 288 30.54 2.80 -5.63
N GLU A 289 29.22 2.68 -5.69
CA GLU A 289 28.43 2.33 -6.88
C GLU A 289 27.22 3.27 -7.02
N PRO A 290 26.63 3.46 -8.19
CA PRO A 290 25.41 4.27 -8.35
C PRO A 290 24.30 3.85 -7.40
N LEU A 291 23.35 4.76 -7.13
CA LEU A 291 22.11 4.41 -6.45
C LEU A 291 21.41 3.30 -7.23
N ARG A 292 20.91 2.30 -6.51
CA ARG A 292 20.22 1.14 -7.08
C ARG A 292 18.79 1.46 -7.49
N TYR A 293 18.23 2.50 -6.86
CA TYR A 293 16.92 3.08 -7.16
C TYR A 293 17.06 4.60 -7.07
N GLU A 294 16.32 5.34 -7.89
CA GLU A 294 16.30 6.81 -7.79
C GLU A 294 15.78 7.28 -6.43
N ASP A 295 14.92 6.48 -5.82
CA ASP A 295 14.27 6.68 -4.53
C ASP A 295 14.79 5.69 -3.46
N GLU A 296 16.09 5.33 -3.49
CA GLU A 296 16.69 4.28 -2.64
C GLU A 296 16.49 4.55 -1.14
N PHE A 297 16.52 5.81 -0.72
CA PHE A 297 16.43 6.17 0.70
C PHE A 297 15.06 5.85 1.30
N VAL A 298 13.98 6.16 0.61
CA VAL A 298 12.63 5.83 1.10
C VAL A 298 12.36 4.32 1.02
N ARG A 299 12.91 3.61 0.05
CA ARG A 299 12.82 2.14 -0.02
C ARG A 299 13.53 1.49 1.14
N HIS A 300 14.71 1.99 1.53
CA HIS A 300 15.37 1.52 2.73
C HIS A 300 14.54 1.78 4.00
N LYS A 301 13.89 2.94 4.10
CA LYS A 301 12.98 3.21 5.23
C LYS A 301 11.77 2.27 5.28
N ILE A 302 11.28 1.80 4.14
CA ILE A 302 10.23 0.76 4.08
C ILE A 302 10.80 -0.61 4.51
N LEU A 303 12.04 -0.92 4.14
CA LEU A 303 12.75 -2.13 4.60
C LEU A 303 12.86 -2.13 6.12
N ASP A 304 13.27 -1.01 6.75
CA ASP A 304 13.33 -0.85 8.20
C ASP A 304 11.96 -1.08 8.85
N ILE A 305 10.90 -0.46 8.31
CA ILE A 305 9.53 -0.67 8.81
C ILE A 305 9.15 -2.15 8.77
N LEU A 306 9.47 -2.85 7.67
CA LEU A 306 9.15 -4.28 7.50
C LEU A 306 9.89 -5.15 8.53
N GLY A 307 11.16 -4.85 8.78
CA GLY A 307 11.99 -5.54 9.77
C GLY A 307 11.45 -5.34 11.20
N ASP A 308 11.21 -4.09 11.58
CA ASP A 308 10.71 -3.76 12.91
C ASP A 308 9.28 -4.26 13.15
N LEU A 309 8.44 -4.27 12.10
CA LEU A 309 7.09 -4.82 12.15
C LEU A 309 7.09 -6.35 12.35
N SER A 310 8.09 -7.05 11.83
CA SER A 310 8.20 -8.51 11.97
C SER A 310 8.36 -8.96 13.42
N LEU A 311 8.75 -8.05 14.33
CA LEU A 311 8.78 -8.24 15.78
C LEU A 311 7.39 -8.49 16.41
N LEU A 312 6.30 -8.38 15.65
CA LEU A 312 4.99 -8.92 16.01
C LEU A 312 5.03 -10.44 16.16
N GLY A 313 5.99 -11.10 15.50
CA GLY A 313 6.19 -12.55 15.47
C GLY A 313 5.11 -13.31 14.70
N ARG A 314 4.35 -12.63 13.87
CA ARG A 314 3.41 -13.20 12.91
C ARG A 314 3.16 -12.21 11.77
N PRO A 315 2.76 -12.68 10.57
CA PRO A 315 2.47 -11.78 9.46
C PRO A 315 1.38 -10.77 9.81
N PHE A 316 1.51 -9.57 9.28
CA PHE A 316 0.58 -8.47 9.49
C PHE A 316 -0.14 -8.10 8.18
N LEU A 317 -1.42 -7.79 8.26
CA LEU A 317 -2.24 -7.28 7.17
C LEU A 317 -2.84 -5.92 7.57
N GLY A 318 -2.46 -4.90 6.82
CA GLY A 318 -2.88 -3.52 7.03
C GLY A 318 -2.13 -2.59 6.07
N HIS A 319 -2.59 -1.37 5.94
CA HIS A 319 -1.90 -0.33 5.18
C HIS A 319 -1.24 0.65 6.15
N ILE A 320 0.08 0.66 6.18
CA ILE A 320 0.90 1.59 6.97
C ILE A 320 1.21 2.81 6.10
N VAL A 321 0.89 4.00 6.61
CA VAL A 321 1.30 5.29 6.04
C VAL A 321 2.28 5.91 7.01
N ALA A 322 3.54 6.11 6.59
CA ALA A 322 4.62 6.59 7.44
C ALA A 322 5.24 7.88 6.88
N ILE A 323 5.44 8.86 7.74
CA ILE A 323 6.16 10.10 7.43
C ILE A 323 7.35 10.18 8.37
N ARG A 324 8.56 10.31 7.82
CA ARG A 324 9.84 10.34 8.56
C ARG A 324 9.98 9.20 9.57
N PRO A 325 9.81 7.91 9.13
CA PRO A 325 9.88 6.78 10.04
C PRO A 325 11.25 6.66 10.69
N SER A 326 11.24 6.15 11.93
CA SER A 326 12.43 5.86 12.72
C SER A 326 12.26 4.50 13.42
N HIS A 327 13.35 3.83 13.83
CA HIS A 327 13.25 2.56 14.56
C HIS A 327 12.43 2.71 15.84
N THR A 328 12.55 3.86 16.54
CA THR A 328 11.71 4.16 17.70
C THR A 328 10.23 4.20 17.34
N GLY A 329 9.86 4.94 16.28
CA GLY A 329 8.47 5.01 15.81
C GLY A 329 7.96 3.65 15.32
N ASN A 330 8.77 2.92 14.55
CA ASN A 330 8.41 1.60 14.04
C ASN A 330 8.16 0.59 15.18
N CYS A 331 9.06 0.55 16.18
CA CYS A 331 8.92 -0.34 17.33
C CYS A 331 7.74 0.05 18.23
N GLU A 332 7.47 1.35 18.40
CA GLU A 332 6.31 1.81 19.17
C GLU A 332 4.99 1.46 18.44
N LEU A 333 4.93 1.63 17.13
CA LEU A 333 3.80 1.16 16.34
C LEU A 333 3.61 -0.35 16.49
N THR A 334 4.69 -1.14 16.41
CA THR A 334 4.67 -2.59 16.58
C THR A 334 4.15 -2.98 17.97
N LYS A 335 4.54 -2.26 19.05
CA LYS A 335 3.99 -2.47 20.41
C LYS A 335 2.49 -2.20 20.46
N GLN A 336 2.01 -1.12 19.85
CA GLN A 336 0.58 -0.80 19.84
C GLN A 336 -0.23 -1.86 19.10
N ILE A 337 0.25 -2.34 17.93
CA ILE A 337 -0.37 -3.44 17.21
C ILE A 337 -0.35 -4.71 18.06
N ALA A 338 0.79 -5.06 18.70
CA ALA A 338 0.89 -6.22 19.60
C ALA A 338 -0.08 -6.13 20.80
N ALA A 339 -0.29 -4.92 21.34
CA ALA A 339 -1.27 -4.69 22.41
C ALA A 339 -2.71 -4.92 21.94
N GLN A 340 -3.05 -4.52 20.70
CA GLN A 340 -4.36 -4.84 20.11
C GLN A 340 -4.53 -6.35 19.90
N MET A 341 -3.50 -7.05 19.44
CA MET A 341 -3.53 -8.51 19.24
C MET A 341 -3.82 -9.28 20.53
N ARG A 342 -3.42 -8.74 21.69
CA ARG A 342 -3.61 -9.36 23.01
C ARG A 342 -4.96 -9.04 23.65
N LYS A 343 -5.61 -7.96 23.21
CA LYS A 343 -6.99 -7.74 23.62
C LYS A 343 -7.75 -9.01 23.20
N PRO A 344 -8.48 -9.70 24.13
CA PRO A 344 -9.37 -10.75 23.68
C PRO A 344 -10.14 -10.12 22.52
N GLU A 345 -10.15 -10.77 21.36
CA GLU A 345 -11.10 -10.38 20.32
C GLU A 345 -12.37 -10.14 21.12
N LYS A 346 -12.80 -8.88 21.24
CA LYS A 346 -14.17 -8.56 21.63
C LYS A 346 -14.90 -9.45 20.68
N ALA A 347 -15.48 -10.58 21.25
CA ALA A 347 -16.06 -11.64 20.46
C ALA A 347 -16.65 -10.88 19.30
N VAL A 348 -16.04 -11.05 18.12
CA VAL A 348 -16.53 -10.36 16.93
C VAL A 348 -17.96 -10.65 17.10
N GLN A 349 -18.72 -9.63 17.63
CA GLN A 349 -20.15 -9.79 17.57
C GLN A 349 -20.23 -10.12 16.14
N THR A 350 -20.26 -11.47 15.91
CA THR A 350 -20.61 -11.99 14.62
C THR A 350 -21.81 -11.14 14.39
N PHE A 351 -21.58 -10.03 13.64
CA PHE A 351 -22.70 -9.35 13.07
C PHE A 351 -23.33 -10.52 12.37
N SER A 352 -24.14 -11.21 13.15
CA SER A 352 -25.13 -12.11 12.58
C SER A 352 -25.75 -11.17 11.60
N PRO A 353 -25.44 -11.34 10.28
CA PRO A 353 -25.92 -10.39 9.30
C PRO A 353 -27.37 -10.22 9.69
N PRO A 354 -27.81 -9.01 10.10
CA PRO A 354 -29.09 -8.80 10.74
C PRO A 354 -30.01 -9.71 9.98
N PRO A 355 -30.77 -10.63 10.62
CA PRO A 355 -31.37 -11.83 10.05
C PRO A 355 -31.82 -11.40 8.68
N ALA A 356 -31.37 -12.06 7.60
CA ALA A 356 -31.43 -11.58 6.23
C ALA A 356 -32.83 -10.97 6.10
N ARG A 357 -32.89 -9.65 6.26
CA ARG A 357 -34.16 -8.93 6.21
C ARG A 357 -34.67 -9.34 4.88
N SER A 358 -35.80 -10.01 4.90
CA SER A 358 -36.44 -10.57 3.73
C SER A 358 -36.19 -9.65 2.54
N ALA A 359 -35.78 -10.20 1.39
CA ALA A 359 -35.39 -9.48 0.17
C ALA A 359 -36.41 -8.45 -0.34
N ASP A 360 -37.45 -8.16 0.45
CA ASP A 360 -38.64 -7.34 0.15
C ASP A 360 -38.68 -5.97 0.85
N GLU A 361 -37.73 -5.54 1.64
CA GLU A 361 -37.74 -4.15 2.10
C GLU A 361 -37.14 -3.25 1.03
N ASN A 362 -38.07 -2.56 0.31
CA ASN A 362 -37.70 -1.48 -0.61
C ASN A 362 -36.89 -0.41 0.14
N LEU A 363 -35.57 -0.47 0.04
CA LEU A 363 -34.66 0.46 0.71
C LEU A 363 -34.92 1.90 0.28
N VAL A 364 -35.36 2.11 -0.97
CA VAL A 364 -35.58 3.44 -1.56
C VAL A 364 -37.07 3.83 -1.40
N ARG A 365 -37.45 4.29 -0.22
CA ARG A 365 -38.82 4.76 0.10
C ARG A 365 -38.84 6.19 0.61
N ASP A 366 -39.99 6.87 0.58
CA ASP A 366 -40.12 8.21 1.13
C ASP A 366 -39.77 8.24 2.61
N GLY A 367 -39.03 9.26 3.01
CA GLY A 367 -38.50 9.45 4.36
C GLY A 367 -37.30 8.56 4.72
N ALA A 368 -36.83 7.70 3.81
CA ALA A 368 -35.65 6.88 4.09
C ALA A 368 -34.33 7.71 4.03
N THR A 369 -33.40 7.35 4.90
CA THR A 369 -32.00 7.72 4.82
C THR A 369 -31.19 6.44 4.52
N LEU A 370 -30.14 6.54 3.71
CA LEU A 370 -29.32 5.38 3.33
C LEU A 370 -27.86 5.67 3.65
N ASP A 371 -27.26 4.83 4.46
CA ASP A 371 -25.81 4.83 4.67
C ASP A 371 -25.07 4.27 3.44
N VAL A 372 -23.73 4.41 3.43
CA VAL A 372 -22.89 3.96 2.32
C VAL A 372 -23.03 2.47 2.02
N MET A 373 -23.26 1.62 3.04
CA MET A 373 -23.45 0.18 2.84
C MET A 373 -24.78 -0.14 2.15
N GLN A 374 -25.81 0.63 2.44
CA GLN A 374 -27.11 0.53 1.78
C GLN A 374 -27.04 1.08 0.35
N VAL A 375 -26.33 2.20 0.14
CA VAL A 375 -26.04 2.75 -1.20
C VAL A 375 -25.30 1.71 -2.05
N MET A 376 -24.30 1.03 -1.52
CA MET A 376 -23.55 -0.02 -2.22
C MET A 376 -24.38 -1.29 -2.53
N LYS A 377 -25.50 -1.52 -1.86
CA LYS A 377 -26.45 -2.58 -2.25
C LYS A 377 -27.31 -2.19 -3.46
N ILE A 378 -27.50 -0.91 -3.65
CA ILE A 378 -28.32 -0.36 -4.75
C ILE A 378 -27.47 -0.09 -5.98
N LEU A 379 -26.35 0.62 -5.80
CA LEU A 379 -25.42 0.98 -6.88
C LEU A 379 -24.33 -0.08 -7.08
N PRO A 380 -23.93 -0.37 -8.33
CA PRO A 380 -22.82 -1.26 -8.63
C PRO A 380 -21.45 -0.62 -8.35
N HIS A 381 -21.40 0.71 -8.24
CA HIS A 381 -20.17 1.47 -8.05
C HIS A 381 -19.45 1.12 -6.74
N ARG A 382 -18.13 1.20 -6.75
CA ARG A 382 -17.26 0.94 -5.59
C ARG A 382 -16.16 2.01 -5.54
N PRO A 383 -15.57 2.30 -4.37
CA PRO A 383 -14.39 3.16 -4.30
C PRO A 383 -13.28 2.70 -5.27
N PRO A 384 -12.59 3.63 -5.96
CA PRO A 384 -12.66 5.09 -5.78
C PRO A 384 -13.79 5.79 -6.58
N PHE A 385 -14.63 5.07 -7.32
CA PHE A 385 -15.64 5.65 -8.20
C PHE A 385 -17.06 5.74 -7.59
N LEU A 386 -17.24 5.41 -6.33
CA LEU A 386 -18.48 5.63 -5.59
C LEU A 386 -18.53 7.09 -5.13
N MET A 387 -19.49 7.87 -5.65
CA MET A 387 -19.62 9.32 -5.40
C MET A 387 -20.74 9.67 -4.43
N VAL A 388 -21.28 8.71 -3.66
CA VAL A 388 -22.37 8.90 -2.71
C VAL A 388 -22.04 8.21 -1.41
N ASP A 389 -21.89 8.99 -0.32
CA ASP A 389 -21.57 8.45 1.01
C ASP A 389 -22.83 8.28 1.87
N LEU A 390 -23.82 9.15 1.69
CA LEU A 390 -25.04 9.17 2.50
C LEU A 390 -26.21 9.69 1.66
N VAL A 391 -27.38 9.06 1.76
CA VAL A 391 -28.64 9.66 1.29
C VAL A 391 -29.38 10.20 2.52
N THR A 392 -29.62 11.50 2.53
CA THR A 392 -30.23 12.19 3.66
C THR A 392 -31.74 12.32 3.56
N LYS A 393 -32.28 12.30 2.31
CA LYS A 393 -33.72 12.53 2.09
C LYS A 393 -34.18 11.89 0.79
N ILE A 394 -35.35 11.27 0.82
CA ILE A 394 -36.07 10.76 -0.35
C ILE A 394 -37.53 11.20 -0.22
N GLU A 395 -38.04 11.96 -1.20
CA GLU A 395 -39.44 12.42 -1.23
C GLU A 395 -39.94 12.42 -2.65
N GLY A 396 -40.95 11.60 -2.98
CA GLY A 396 -41.54 11.52 -4.28
C GLY A 396 -40.51 11.27 -5.40
N ASN A 397 -40.32 12.26 -6.26
CA ASN A 397 -39.33 12.22 -7.35
C ASN A 397 -38.00 12.95 -7.04
N ARG A 398 -37.78 13.33 -5.77
CA ARG A 398 -36.59 14.04 -5.31
C ARG A 398 -35.78 13.20 -4.33
N ILE A 399 -34.47 13.28 -4.44
CA ILE A 399 -33.50 12.64 -3.55
C ILE A 399 -32.37 13.61 -3.24
N VAL A 400 -31.97 13.66 -1.97
CA VAL A 400 -30.82 14.47 -1.50
C VAL A 400 -29.78 13.54 -0.89
N ALA A 401 -28.55 13.67 -1.33
CA ALA A 401 -27.41 12.87 -0.90
C ALA A 401 -26.20 13.74 -0.56
N GLN A 402 -25.20 13.13 0.02
CA GLN A 402 -23.94 13.77 0.39
C GLN A 402 -22.74 12.95 -0.10
N LYS A 403 -21.68 13.65 -0.52
CA LYS A 403 -20.34 13.14 -0.70
C LYS A 403 -19.38 13.96 0.15
N ASN A 404 -18.59 13.28 0.98
CA ASN A 404 -17.47 13.89 1.69
C ASN A 404 -16.27 13.97 0.75
N VAL A 405 -15.79 15.16 0.47
CA VAL A 405 -14.63 15.37 -0.41
C VAL A 405 -13.37 15.34 0.44
N THR A 406 -12.57 14.27 0.30
CA THR A 406 -11.40 14.07 1.14
C THR A 406 -10.11 14.14 0.34
N MET A 407 -9.03 14.69 0.95
CA MET A 407 -7.71 14.78 0.29
C MET A 407 -7.11 13.41 -0.05
N SER A 408 -7.60 12.33 0.56
CA SER A 408 -7.16 10.95 0.31
C SER A 408 -7.67 10.38 -1.02
N GLU A 409 -8.55 11.07 -1.74
CA GLU A 409 -9.04 10.60 -3.03
C GLU A 409 -7.95 10.68 -4.10
N PRO A 410 -7.72 9.59 -4.87
CA PRO A 410 -6.64 9.52 -5.87
C PRO A 410 -6.66 10.64 -6.91
N VAL A 411 -7.83 11.21 -7.19
CA VAL A 411 -8.00 12.28 -8.18
C VAL A 411 -7.21 13.54 -7.84
N PHE A 412 -6.99 13.83 -6.54
CA PHE A 412 -6.27 15.02 -6.10
C PHE A 412 -4.75 14.92 -6.26
N GLN A 413 -4.21 13.73 -6.58
CA GLN A 413 -2.81 13.57 -6.94
C GLN A 413 -2.46 14.28 -8.27
N GLY A 414 -3.45 14.41 -9.16
CA GLY A 414 -3.28 15.00 -10.48
C GLY A 414 -4.14 16.24 -10.78
N HIS A 415 -5.21 16.49 -10.03
CA HIS A 415 -6.17 17.57 -10.34
C HIS A 415 -6.36 18.60 -9.20
N PHE A 416 -5.41 19.54 -8.97
CA PHE A 416 -4.08 19.72 -9.59
C PHE A 416 -3.02 19.71 -8.49
N PRO A 417 -1.75 19.34 -8.76
CA PRO A 417 -0.68 19.41 -7.77
C PRO A 417 -0.59 20.79 -7.13
N GLY A 418 -0.63 20.86 -5.79
CA GLY A 418 -0.60 22.13 -5.04
C GLY A 418 -1.90 22.95 -5.04
N HIS A 419 -2.90 22.56 -5.86
CA HIS A 419 -4.20 23.24 -5.93
C HIS A 419 -5.35 22.23 -6.12
N PRO A 420 -5.67 21.40 -5.12
CA PRO A 420 -6.65 20.34 -5.26
C PRO A 420 -8.07 20.86 -5.44
N ILE A 421 -8.70 20.49 -6.53
CA ILE A 421 -10.11 20.79 -6.86
C ILE A 421 -10.79 19.51 -7.32
N LEU A 422 -12.00 19.22 -6.81
CA LEU A 422 -12.80 18.09 -7.29
C LEU A 422 -13.20 18.34 -8.76
N PRO A 423 -12.80 17.45 -9.69
CA PRO A 423 -13.19 17.60 -11.09
C PRO A 423 -14.68 17.79 -11.27
N GLY A 424 -15.08 18.76 -12.09
CA GLY A 424 -16.49 19.04 -12.36
C GLY A 424 -17.24 17.82 -12.94
N VAL A 425 -16.53 17.00 -13.73
CA VAL A 425 -17.10 15.75 -14.29
C VAL A 425 -17.44 14.72 -13.20
N LEU A 426 -16.74 14.70 -12.07
CA LEU A 426 -17.09 13.82 -10.94
C LEU A 426 -18.27 14.34 -10.14
N GLN A 427 -18.55 15.64 -10.14
CA GLN A 427 -19.79 16.20 -9.57
C GLN A 427 -20.98 15.80 -10.44
N LEU A 428 -20.80 15.77 -11.76
CA LEU A 428 -21.81 15.28 -12.71
C LEU A 428 -22.08 13.78 -12.53
N GLU A 429 -21.03 12.98 -12.33
CA GLU A 429 -21.16 11.55 -12.02
C GLU A 429 -21.89 11.34 -10.68
N ALA A 430 -21.62 12.16 -9.66
CA ALA A 430 -22.34 12.11 -8.39
C ALA A 430 -23.85 12.36 -8.57
N MET A 431 -24.24 13.34 -9.38
CA MET A 431 -25.66 13.57 -9.73
C MET A 431 -26.27 12.35 -10.43
N ALA A 432 -25.54 11.72 -11.35
CA ALA A 432 -26.00 10.53 -12.07
C ALA A 432 -26.18 9.32 -11.13
N GLN A 433 -25.25 9.10 -10.20
CA GLN A 433 -25.36 8.03 -9.20
C GLN A 433 -26.55 8.24 -8.27
N VAL A 434 -26.78 9.47 -7.78
CA VAL A 434 -27.92 9.81 -6.93
C VAL A 434 -29.24 9.61 -7.67
N ALA A 435 -29.33 10.02 -8.94
CA ALA A 435 -30.48 9.75 -9.78
C ALA A 435 -30.72 8.24 -9.99
N GLY A 436 -29.62 7.49 -10.18
CA GLY A 436 -29.66 6.03 -10.28
C GLY A 436 -30.28 5.36 -9.05
N ILE A 437 -29.96 5.83 -7.84
CA ILE A 437 -30.55 5.33 -6.59
C ILE A 437 -32.07 5.51 -6.63
N LEU A 438 -32.56 6.70 -7.03
CA LEU A 438 -33.99 6.98 -7.07
C LEU A 438 -34.71 6.14 -8.12
N MET A 439 -34.06 5.83 -9.25
CA MET A 439 -34.65 4.96 -10.30
C MET A 439 -34.80 3.50 -9.83
N MET A 440 -33.98 3.02 -8.90
CA MET A 440 -34.09 1.67 -8.34
C MET A 440 -35.25 1.52 -7.34
N ARG A 441 -36.02 2.60 -7.07
CA ARG A 441 -37.20 2.57 -6.22
C ARG A 441 -38.29 1.64 -6.77
N GLN A 442 -38.39 1.52 -8.09
CA GLN A 442 -39.37 0.64 -8.74
C GLN A 442 -38.81 -0.81 -8.71
N ALA A 443 -39.61 -1.75 -8.20
CA ALA A 443 -39.22 -3.16 -8.09
C ALA A 443 -38.73 -3.77 -9.42
N GLU A 444 -39.36 -3.34 -10.54
CA GLU A 444 -39.00 -3.77 -11.91
C GLU A 444 -37.55 -3.34 -12.30
N ASN A 445 -36.98 -2.36 -11.62
CA ASN A 445 -35.66 -1.82 -11.91
C ASN A 445 -34.55 -2.40 -10.99
N ALA A 446 -34.92 -3.18 -9.99
CA ALA A 446 -33.99 -3.78 -9.07
C ALA A 446 -32.94 -4.65 -9.82
N GLY A 447 -31.65 -4.38 -9.60
CA GLY A 447 -30.56 -5.12 -10.22
C GLY A 447 -30.17 -4.68 -11.63
N LYS A 448 -30.86 -3.71 -12.24
CA LYS A 448 -30.50 -3.11 -13.55
C LYS A 448 -29.31 -2.13 -13.37
N LEU A 449 -28.69 -1.79 -14.49
CA LEU A 449 -27.64 -0.77 -14.57
C LEU A 449 -28.19 0.50 -15.22
N ALA A 450 -27.91 1.66 -14.63
CA ALA A 450 -28.21 2.96 -15.23
C ALA A 450 -27.00 3.44 -16.04
N TYR A 451 -27.11 3.45 -17.35
CA TYR A 451 -26.10 3.97 -18.26
C TYR A 451 -26.29 5.45 -18.51
N PHE A 452 -25.26 6.23 -18.29
CA PHE A 452 -25.25 7.65 -18.57
C PHE A 452 -25.31 7.89 -20.08
N MET A 453 -26.31 8.66 -20.58
CA MET A 453 -26.50 8.91 -22.00
C MET A 453 -26.10 10.31 -22.43
N SER A 454 -26.54 11.33 -21.69
CA SER A 454 -26.22 12.72 -22.01
C SER A 454 -26.30 13.62 -20.77
N ALA A 455 -25.59 14.73 -20.84
CA ALA A 455 -25.71 15.86 -19.92
C ALA A 455 -25.97 17.13 -20.72
N GLU A 456 -26.93 17.92 -20.27
CA GLU A 456 -27.32 19.18 -20.89
C GLU A 456 -27.33 20.29 -19.84
N GLU A 457 -27.13 21.53 -20.26
CA GLU A 457 -27.12 22.73 -19.39
C GLU A 457 -26.16 22.61 -18.17
N VAL A 458 -25.03 21.96 -18.39
CA VAL A 458 -24.04 21.77 -17.34
C VAL A 458 -23.33 23.08 -17.01
N LYS A 459 -23.35 23.46 -15.74
CA LYS A 459 -22.66 24.66 -15.26
C LYS A 459 -21.89 24.36 -13.99
N TRP A 460 -20.61 24.73 -13.97
CA TRP A 460 -19.79 24.76 -12.77
C TRP A 460 -19.58 26.20 -12.35
N ARG A 461 -20.00 26.53 -11.13
CA ARG A 461 -20.03 27.92 -10.63
C ARG A 461 -18.91 28.23 -9.69
N LYS A 462 -18.53 27.23 -8.87
CA LYS A 462 -17.48 27.37 -7.84
C LYS A 462 -16.66 26.08 -7.74
N PRO A 463 -15.36 26.20 -7.37
CA PRO A 463 -14.54 25.03 -7.12
C PRO A 463 -14.97 24.34 -5.82
N VAL A 464 -15.00 23.01 -5.84
CA VAL A 464 -15.17 22.14 -4.67
C VAL A 464 -13.80 21.60 -4.28
N ARG A 465 -13.46 21.63 -2.99
CA ARG A 465 -12.13 21.33 -2.47
C ARG A 465 -12.15 20.22 -1.41
N PRO A 466 -11.04 19.55 -1.15
CA PRO A 466 -10.93 18.69 0.02
C PRO A 466 -11.31 19.42 1.31
N GLY A 467 -12.15 18.78 2.12
CA GLY A 467 -12.76 19.35 3.32
C GLY A 467 -14.22 19.80 3.12
N ASP A 468 -14.69 19.92 1.86
CA ASP A 468 -16.08 20.26 1.59
C ASP A 468 -16.99 19.04 1.73
N VAL A 469 -18.23 19.28 2.12
CA VAL A 469 -19.34 18.32 2.01
C VAL A 469 -20.19 18.73 0.81
N LEU A 470 -20.13 17.93 -0.26
CA LEU A 470 -20.93 18.15 -1.44
C LEU A 470 -22.34 17.59 -1.21
N VAL A 471 -23.34 18.46 -1.13
CA VAL A 471 -24.75 18.10 -1.07
C VAL A 471 -25.28 18.02 -2.51
N ILE A 472 -25.87 16.88 -2.85
CA ILE A 472 -26.32 16.54 -4.20
C ILE A 472 -27.84 16.41 -4.16
N ASP A 473 -28.54 17.34 -4.75
CA ASP A 473 -30.00 17.38 -4.82
C ASP A 473 -30.46 17.03 -6.24
N VAL A 474 -31.21 15.96 -6.38
CA VAL A 474 -31.63 15.45 -7.70
C VAL A 474 -33.14 15.27 -7.73
N THR A 475 -33.76 15.82 -8.77
CA THR A 475 -35.18 15.67 -9.04
C THR A 475 -35.38 15.01 -10.39
N MET A 476 -36.11 13.87 -10.42
CA MET A 476 -36.52 13.22 -11.66
C MET A 476 -37.56 14.07 -12.37
N THR A 477 -37.26 14.49 -13.59
CA THR A 477 -38.13 15.35 -14.39
C THR A 477 -39.01 14.55 -15.35
N LYS A 478 -38.52 13.39 -15.81
CA LYS A 478 -39.26 12.53 -16.75
C LYS A 478 -38.78 11.09 -16.68
N MET A 479 -39.74 10.15 -16.71
CA MET A 479 -39.50 8.72 -16.94
C MET A 479 -40.30 8.26 -18.13
N ARG A 480 -39.68 7.58 -19.09
CA ARG A 480 -40.38 7.01 -20.26
C ARG A 480 -39.75 5.66 -20.63
N GLY A 481 -40.39 4.58 -20.22
CA GLY A 481 -39.88 3.23 -20.39
C GLY A 481 -38.52 3.10 -19.65
N LYS A 482 -37.46 2.70 -20.38
CA LYS A 482 -36.11 2.53 -19.82
C LYS A 482 -35.29 3.85 -19.70
N ILE A 483 -35.83 4.99 -20.17
CA ILE A 483 -35.10 6.27 -20.20
C ILE A 483 -35.60 7.20 -19.09
N GLY A 484 -34.68 7.69 -18.27
CA GLY A 484 -34.91 8.69 -17.22
C GLY A 484 -34.19 9.99 -17.49
N LYS A 485 -34.84 11.13 -17.20
CA LYS A 485 -34.23 12.47 -17.16
C LYS A 485 -34.34 13.04 -15.75
N ALA A 486 -33.26 13.65 -15.26
CA ALA A 486 -33.25 14.32 -13.97
C ALA A 486 -32.51 15.65 -14.06
N ARG A 487 -32.91 16.60 -13.21
CA ARG A 487 -32.15 17.80 -12.90
C ARG A 487 -31.40 17.56 -11.62
N GLY A 488 -30.09 17.79 -11.65
CA GLY A 488 -29.19 17.72 -10.49
C GLY A 488 -28.61 19.09 -10.16
N GLU A 489 -28.45 19.35 -8.87
CA GLU A 489 -27.82 20.53 -8.33
C GLU A 489 -26.87 20.09 -7.18
N CYS A 490 -25.63 20.53 -7.23
CA CYS A 490 -24.67 20.33 -6.13
C CYS A 490 -24.43 21.64 -5.39
N SER A 491 -24.38 21.57 -4.06
CA SER A 491 -24.09 22.72 -3.21
C SER A 491 -23.05 22.39 -2.12
N VAL A 492 -22.33 23.40 -1.68
CA VAL A 492 -21.41 23.38 -0.54
C VAL A 492 -21.79 24.53 0.39
N ASN A 493 -22.02 24.24 1.68
CA ASN A 493 -22.45 25.22 2.67
C ASN A 493 -23.70 26.01 2.26
N GLY A 494 -24.64 25.37 1.54
CA GLY A 494 -25.87 25.97 1.05
C GLY A 494 -25.71 26.80 -0.23
N GLU A 495 -24.52 26.89 -0.81
CA GLU A 495 -24.24 27.65 -2.01
C GLU A 495 -24.07 26.71 -3.21
N VAL A 496 -24.78 26.97 -4.32
CA VAL A 496 -24.76 26.11 -5.53
C VAL A 496 -23.40 26.21 -6.20
N VAL A 497 -22.74 25.06 -6.36
CA VAL A 497 -21.42 24.92 -6.98
C VAL A 497 -21.50 24.36 -8.39
N SER A 498 -22.50 23.50 -8.68
CA SER A 498 -22.76 22.99 -10.04
C SER A 498 -24.21 22.58 -10.23
N GLU A 499 -24.66 22.57 -11.49
CA GLU A 499 -25.97 22.10 -11.91
C GLU A 499 -25.92 21.44 -13.29
N ALA A 500 -26.80 20.48 -13.54
CA ALA A 500 -26.96 19.80 -14.84
C ALA A 500 -28.32 19.16 -15.01
N ASN A 501 -28.73 18.94 -16.26
CA ASN A 501 -29.76 17.99 -16.64
C ASN A 501 -29.08 16.73 -17.15
N VAL A 502 -29.42 15.57 -16.56
CA VAL A 502 -28.81 14.28 -16.90
C VAL A 502 -29.84 13.31 -17.45
N THR A 503 -29.45 12.53 -18.45
CA THR A 503 -30.31 11.51 -19.08
C THR A 503 -29.60 10.15 -18.96
N PHE A 504 -30.36 9.13 -18.58
CA PHE A 504 -29.81 7.76 -18.46
C PHE A 504 -30.78 6.73 -19.05
N MET A 505 -30.26 5.57 -19.35
CA MET A 505 -30.99 4.40 -19.80
C MET A 505 -30.77 3.21 -18.88
N LEU A 506 -31.85 2.54 -18.49
CA LEU A 506 -31.77 1.30 -17.73
C LEU A 506 -31.44 0.12 -18.66
N MET A 507 -30.44 -0.63 -18.32
CA MET A 507 -30.01 -1.83 -19.02
C MET A 507 -30.09 -3.03 -18.09
N ASP A 508 -30.49 -4.17 -18.62
CA ASP A 508 -30.45 -5.41 -17.88
C ASP A 508 -28.97 -5.81 -17.67
N LYS A 509 -28.66 -6.37 -16.52
CA LYS A 509 -27.28 -6.85 -16.21
C LYS A 509 -27.03 -8.08 -17.07
N ALA A 510 -25.97 -8.04 -17.92
CA ALA A 510 -25.58 -9.16 -18.78
C ALA A 510 -25.10 -10.37 -17.97
#